data_fcd9a134ecfeb81b280933b1e7436576
#
_entry.id   fcd9a134ecfeb81b280933b1e7436576
#
_cell.length_a   1.000
_cell.length_b   1.000
_cell.length_c   1.000
_cell.angle_alpha   90.00
_cell.angle_beta   90.00
_cell.angle_gamma   90.00
#
_symmetry.space_group_name_H-M   'P 1'
#
loop_
_entity.id
_entity.type
_entity.pdbx_description
1 polymer ?
#
loop_
_entity_poly.entity_id
_entity_poly.type
_entity_poly.pdbx_seq_one_letter_code
_entity_poly.pdbx_strand_id
1 'polypeptide(L)'
;KVYILGGLTGVANIAESDAGKKVLLSLGVDNKRVFLEKKSNHTLENLKNFYSMSDDKNQKVLLVTNRYHMARSIMMAKGFKINARSCPAEDNFKYTFTNIGKIIIEAFYVNFYLSGKYWAIFTNNSRVINRISTPDS
;
A
#
# COMPACT_ATOMS: atom_id res chain seq x y z
N LYS A 1 12.32 -2.53 11.82
CA LYS A 1 11.86 -1.25 11.24
C LYS A 1 10.36 -1.29 11.02
N VAL A 2 9.66 -0.18 11.22
CA VAL A 2 8.23 -0.01 10.92
C VAL A 2 8.12 1.15 9.94
N TYR A 3 7.50 0.90 8.79
CA TYR A 3 7.21 1.92 7.78
C TYR A 3 5.73 2.25 7.82
N ILE A 4 5.39 3.51 8.02
CA ILE A 4 4.00 3.98 7.98
C ILE A 4 3.85 4.80 6.70
N LEU A 5 2.92 4.36 5.86
CA LEU A 5 2.71 4.91 4.53
C LEU A 5 1.39 5.67 4.51
N GLY A 6 1.40 6.87 3.96
CA GLY A 6 0.22 7.70 3.76
C GLY A 6 0.50 9.18 3.92
N GLY A 7 0.23 9.92 2.87
CA GLY A 7 0.36 11.37 2.83
C GLY A 7 -0.87 12.09 3.36
N LEU A 8 -1.02 13.34 2.95
CA LEU A 8 -2.23 14.13 3.21
C LEU A 8 -3.33 13.69 2.24
N THR A 9 -4.45 13.22 2.77
CA THR A 9 -5.60 12.82 1.96
C THR A 9 -6.82 13.69 2.30
N GLY A 10 -7.53 14.15 1.26
CA GLY A 10 -8.76 14.96 1.41
C GLY A 10 -8.54 16.26 2.17
N VAL A 11 -9.39 16.54 3.15
CA VAL A 11 -9.35 17.75 4.01
C VAL A 11 -8.54 17.56 5.29
N ALA A 12 -7.74 16.52 5.39
CA ALA A 12 -6.95 16.23 6.59
C ALA A 12 -5.78 17.24 6.71
N ASN A 13 -5.61 17.80 7.92
CA ASN A 13 -4.48 18.69 8.22
C ASN A 13 -3.21 17.97 8.63
N ILE A 14 -3.27 16.65 8.77
CA ILE A 14 -2.15 15.79 9.24
C ILE A 14 -2.07 14.59 8.31
N ALA A 15 -0.86 14.23 7.88
CA ALA A 15 -0.65 13.03 7.08
C ALA A 15 -1.06 11.76 7.86
N GLU A 16 -1.62 10.79 7.16
CA GLU A 16 -2.01 9.50 7.77
C GLU A 16 -0.83 8.82 8.47
N SER A 17 0.36 8.91 7.89
CA SER A 17 1.59 8.39 8.48
C SER A 17 2.00 9.11 9.77
N ASP A 18 1.75 10.42 9.90
CA ASP A 18 2.00 11.16 11.14
C ASP A 18 1.03 10.73 12.26
N ALA A 19 -0.24 10.55 11.91
CA ALA A 19 -1.24 10.06 12.87
C ALA A 19 -0.88 8.65 13.36
N GLY A 20 -0.53 7.76 12.45
CA GLY A 20 -0.08 6.40 12.79
C GLY A 20 1.18 6.38 13.65
N LYS A 21 2.14 7.28 13.38
CA LYS A 21 3.34 7.42 14.22
C LYS A 21 3.00 7.81 15.65
N LYS A 22 2.12 8.78 15.85
CA LYS A 22 1.68 9.19 17.21
C LYS A 22 1.14 7.99 17.99
N VAL A 23 0.31 7.16 17.36
CA VAL A 23 -0.25 5.96 17.99
C VAL A 23 0.86 4.96 18.35
N LEU A 24 1.80 4.66 17.44
CA LEU A 24 2.88 3.72 17.74
C LEU A 24 3.77 4.20 18.87
N LEU A 25 4.09 5.49 18.93
CA LEU A 25 4.89 6.06 20.02
C LEU A 25 4.15 5.98 21.35
N SER A 26 2.83 6.22 21.38
CA SER A 26 2.02 6.07 22.60
C SER A 26 1.95 4.62 23.09
N LEU A 27 2.13 3.65 22.20
CA LEU A 27 2.23 2.22 22.50
C LEU A 27 3.67 1.77 22.86
N GLY A 28 4.62 2.70 22.97
CA GLY A 28 5.99 2.41 23.41
C GLY A 28 6.94 1.97 22.30
N VAL A 29 6.55 2.09 21.03
CA VAL A 29 7.47 1.80 19.92
C VAL A 29 8.54 2.88 19.83
N ASP A 30 9.82 2.48 19.82
CA ASP A 30 10.94 3.41 19.71
C ASP A 30 10.86 4.22 18.40
N ASN A 31 10.96 5.54 18.53
CA ASN A 31 10.92 6.49 17.42
C ASN A 31 11.99 6.19 16.34
N LYS A 32 13.16 5.67 16.74
CA LYS A 32 14.25 5.29 15.82
C LYS A 32 13.88 4.13 14.89
N ARG A 33 12.83 3.37 15.21
CA ARG A 33 12.33 2.24 14.42
C ARG A 33 11.25 2.63 13.45
N VAL A 34 10.69 3.85 13.52
CA VAL A 34 9.51 4.30 12.76
C VAL A 34 9.94 5.23 11.62
N PHE A 35 9.64 4.84 10.40
CA PHE A 35 9.91 5.57 9.16
C PHE A 35 8.60 5.99 8.50
N LEU A 36 8.51 7.23 8.04
CA LEU A 36 7.27 7.79 7.47
C LEU A 36 7.40 8.04 5.99
N GLU A 37 6.40 7.61 5.24
CA GLU A 37 6.15 8.02 3.87
C GLU A 37 4.95 8.97 3.86
N LYS A 38 5.14 10.22 3.39
CA LYS A 38 4.15 11.31 3.49
C LYS A 38 3.72 11.91 2.15
N LYS A 39 4.29 11.45 1.04
CA LYS A 39 4.11 12.08 -0.27
C LYS A 39 3.01 11.44 -1.11
N SER A 40 2.65 10.21 -0.77
CA SER A 40 1.69 9.44 -1.55
C SER A 40 0.25 9.87 -1.33
N ASN A 41 -0.53 9.83 -2.41
CA ASN A 41 -1.97 10.08 -2.39
C ASN A 41 -2.81 8.80 -2.55
N HIS A 42 -2.19 7.69 -2.91
CA HIS A 42 -2.88 6.41 -3.12
C HIS A 42 -1.94 5.22 -2.94
N THR A 43 -2.51 4.01 -2.80
CA THR A 43 -1.80 2.77 -2.45
C THR A 43 -0.62 2.44 -3.38
N LEU A 44 -0.75 2.68 -4.67
CA LEU A 44 0.31 2.40 -5.63
C LEU A 44 1.55 3.27 -5.35
N GLU A 45 1.35 4.56 -5.07
CA GLU A 45 2.43 5.48 -4.68
C GLU A 45 3.03 5.11 -3.32
N ASN A 46 2.20 4.73 -2.35
CA ASN A 46 2.65 4.23 -1.05
C ASN A 46 3.70 3.11 -1.23
N LEU A 47 3.36 2.12 -2.02
CA LEU A 47 4.23 0.95 -2.23
C LEU A 47 5.46 1.28 -3.08
N LYS A 48 5.32 2.14 -4.08
CA LYS A 48 6.46 2.64 -4.87
C LYS A 48 7.44 3.41 -4.00
N ASN A 49 6.93 4.32 -3.17
CA ASN A 49 7.76 5.13 -2.28
C ASN A 49 8.40 4.26 -1.18
N PHE A 50 7.66 3.29 -0.62
CA PHE A 50 8.24 2.28 0.29
C PHE A 50 9.39 1.53 -0.38
N TYR A 51 9.20 1.04 -1.60
CA TYR A 51 10.25 0.35 -2.34
C TYR A 51 11.50 1.23 -2.50
N SER A 52 11.33 2.51 -2.82
CA SER A 52 12.44 3.47 -2.94
C SER A 52 13.15 3.74 -1.61
N MET A 53 12.40 3.81 -0.50
CA MET A 53 12.92 4.07 0.85
C MET A 53 13.59 2.85 1.50
N SER A 54 13.26 1.65 1.04
CA SER A 54 13.78 0.42 1.61
C SER A 54 15.26 0.22 1.25
N ASP A 55 16.09 0.01 2.28
CA ASP A 55 17.52 -0.26 2.10
C ASP A 55 17.77 -1.63 1.44
N ASP A 56 16.98 -2.64 1.83
CA ASP A 56 17.05 -4.00 1.29
C ASP A 56 15.77 -4.30 0.50
N LYS A 57 15.92 -4.41 -0.83
CA LYS A 57 14.81 -4.69 -1.75
C LYS A 57 14.29 -6.13 -1.65
N ASN A 58 15.09 -7.05 -1.11
CA ASN A 58 14.74 -8.46 -0.97
C ASN A 58 14.19 -8.81 0.41
N GLN A 59 14.14 -7.84 1.33
CA GLN A 59 13.64 -8.09 2.69
C GLN A 59 12.19 -8.60 2.66
N LYS A 60 11.91 -9.53 3.56
CA LYS A 60 10.53 -9.96 3.83
C LYS A 60 9.83 -8.92 4.69
N VAL A 61 8.67 -8.44 4.26
CA VAL A 61 7.89 -7.46 5.00
C VAL A 61 6.50 -7.98 5.34
N LEU A 62 5.98 -7.60 6.49
CA LEU A 62 4.57 -7.76 6.82
C LEU A 62 3.83 -6.52 6.33
N LEU A 63 2.90 -6.71 5.40
CA LEU A 63 2.04 -5.66 4.91
C LEU A 63 0.76 -5.65 5.73
N VAL A 64 0.60 -4.60 6.54
CA VAL A 64 -0.54 -4.42 7.44
C VAL A 64 -1.52 -3.44 6.81
N THR A 65 -2.75 -3.89 6.61
CA THR A 65 -3.86 -3.05 6.13
C THR A 65 -5.19 -3.72 6.43
N ASN A 66 -6.29 -3.02 6.20
CA ASN A 66 -7.63 -3.57 6.39
C ASN A 66 -7.86 -4.79 5.49
N ARG A 67 -8.59 -5.77 6.02
CA ARG A 67 -8.83 -7.05 5.35
C ARG A 67 -9.46 -6.89 3.96
N TYR A 68 -10.41 -5.98 3.79
CA TYR A 68 -11.04 -5.71 2.49
C TYR A 68 -10.05 -5.14 1.46
N HIS A 69 -9.02 -4.41 1.91
CA HIS A 69 -8.01 -3.76 1.07
C HIS A 69 -6.78 -4.66 0.78
N MET A 70 -6.63 -5.77 1.49
CA MET A 70 -5.44 -6.61 1.48
C MET A 70 -5.11 -7.18 0.10
N ALA A 71 -6.11 -7.68 -0.62
CA ALA A 71 -5.90 -8.31 -1.93
C ALA A 71 -5.25 -7.33 -2.92
N ARG A 72 -5.77 -6.10 -3.02
CA ARG A 72 -5.22 -5.04 -3.88
C ARG A 72 -3.81 -4.66 -3.46
N SER A 73 -3.58 -4.48 -2.17
CA SER A 73 -2.28 -4.08 -1.64
C SER A 73 -1.19 -5.13 -1.92
N ILE A 74 -1.47 -6.41 -1.70
CA ILE A 74 -0.52 -7.50 -2.00
C ILE A 74 -0.26 -7.62 -3.50
N MET A 75 -1.29 -7.46 -4.33
CA MET A 75 -1.14 -7.51 -5.77
C MET A 75 -0.24 -6.39 -6.30
N MET A 76 -0.44 -5.16 -5.79
CA MET A 76 0.40 -4.01 -6.14
C MET A 76 1.84 -4.16 -5.60
N ALA A 77 2.01 -4.69 -4.38
CA ALA A 77 3.32 -4.98 -3.80
C ALA A 77 4.12 -5.96 -4.68
N LYS A 78 3.46 -7.01 -5.19
CA LYS A 78 4.08 -7.94 -6.15
C LYS A 78 4.51 -7.24 -7.45
N GLY A 79 3.77 -6.24 -7.91
CA GLY A 79 4.15 -5.42 -9.07
C GLY A 79 5.48 -4.72 -8.90
N PHE A 80 5.81 -4.29 -7.68
CA PHE A 80 7.09 -3.69 -7.31
C PHE A 80 8.12 -4.72 -6.80
N LYS A 81 7.91 -6.02 -6.99
CA LYS A 81 8.80 -7.09 -6.48
C LYS A 81 9.01 -7.05 -4.96
N ILE A 82 8.09 -6.42 -4.20
CA ILE A 82 8.14 -6.39 -2.74
C ILE A 82 7.74 -7.77 -2.21
N ASN A 83 8.61 -8.39 -1.43
CA ASN A 83 8.35 -9.68 -0.78
C ASN A 83 7.44 -9.50 0.44
N ALA A 84 6.17 -9.20 0.17
CA ALA A 84 5.17 -8.88 1.18
C ALA A 84 4.36 -10.10 1.59
N ARG A 85 4.21 -10.31 2.90
CA ARG A 85 3.25 -11.25 3.51
C ARG A 85 2.07 -10.45 4.07
N SER A 86 0.86 -10.91 3.84
CA SER A 86 -0.37 -10.28 4.35
C SER A 86 -0.46 -10.38 5.88
N CYS A 87 -0.84 -9.27 6.50
CA CYS A 87 -1.15 -9.18 7.92
C CYS A 87 -2.38 -8.26 8.08
N PRO A 88 -3.61 -8.82 8.08
CA PRO A 88 -4.81 -8.01 8.27
C PRO A 88 -4.80 -7.28 9.60
N ALA A 89 -5.22 -6.00 9.61
CA ALA A 89 -5.31 -5.20 10.81
C ALA A 89 -6.47 -5.64 11.73
N GLU A 90 -7.47 -6.33 11.19
CA GLU A 90 -8.60 -6.86 11.94
C GLU A 90 -8.48 -8.37 12.14
N ASP A 91 -8.76 -8.86 13.33
CA ASP A 91 -8.78 -10.29 13.67
C ASP A 91 -9.88 -11.00 12.88
N ASN A 92 -11.08 -10.40 12.82
CA ASN A 92 -12.25 -10.96 12.14
C ASN A 92 -12.89 -9.94 11.19
N PHE A 93 -13.30 -10.39 10.02
CA PHE A 93 -14.07 -9.57 9.10
C PHE A 93 -15.54 -9.53 9.52
N LYS A 94 -16.07 -8.31 9.74
CA LYS A 94 -17.49 -8.12 10.03
C LYS A 94 -18.28 -7.94 8.73
N TYR A 95 -19.21 -8.86 8.46
CA TYR A 95 -20.10 -8.82 7.30
C TYR A 95 -21.21 -7.78 7.52
N THR A 96 -20.88 -6.51 7.32
CA THR A 96 -21.85 -5.42 7.30
C THR A 96 -22.07 -4.94 5.88
N PHE A 97 -23.22 -4.32 5.58
CA PHE A 97 -23.46 -3.74 4.25
C PHE A 97 -22.36 -2.76 3.82
N THR A 98 -21.87 -1.95 4.76
CA THR A 98 -20.77 -1.03 4.53
C THR A 98 -19.48 -1.76 4.14
N ASN A 99 -19.12 -2.84 4.81
CA ASN A 99 -17.91 -3.60 4.53
C ASN A 99 -18.03 -4.41 3.23
N ILE A 100 -19.22 -4.92 2.92
CA ILE A 100 -19.51 -5.56 1.64
C ILE A 100 -19.36 -4.54 0.50
N GLY A 101 -19.92 -3.34 0.67
CA GLY A 101 -19.74 -2.24 -0.29
C GLY A 101 -18.27 -1.91 -0.54
N LYS A 102 -17.45 -1.87 0.50
CA LYS A 102 -15.98 -1.67 0.37
C LYS A 102 -15.33 -2.80 -0.42
N ILE A 103 -15.69 -4.06 -0.20
CA ILE A 103 -15.16 -5.19 -0.98
C ILE A 103 -15.51 -5.04 -2.46
N ILE A 104 -16.73 -4.65 -2.80
CA ILE A 104 -17.17 -4.45 -4.19
C ILE A 104 -16.33 -3.34 -4.84
N ILE A 105 -16.12 -2.23 -4.15
CA ILE A 105 -15.27 -1.12 -4.61
C ILE A 105 -13.82 -1.60 -4.81
N GLU A 106 -13.28 -2.35 -3.87
CA GLU A 106 -11.92 -2.89 -3.97
C GLU A 106 -11.79 -3.87 -5.16
N ALA A 107 -12.78 -4.73 -5.38
CA ALA A 107 -12.81 -5.63 -6.54
C ALA A 107 -12.82 -4.84 -7.86
N PHE A 108 -13.55 -3.72 -7.92
CA PHE A 108 -13.52 -2.81 -9.06
C PHE A 108 -12.12 -2.21 -9.28
N TYR A 109 -11.48 -1.71 -8.22
CA TYR A 109 -10.12 -1.17 -8.32
C TYR A 109 -9.08 -2.22 -8.72
N VAL A 110 -9.21 -3.46 -8.24
CA VAL A 110 -8.37 -4.58 -8.66
C VAL A 110 -8.52 -4.84 -10.16
N ASN A 111 -9.75 -4.90 -10.64
CA ASN A 111 -10.04 -5.11 -12.07
C ASN A 111 -9.48 -3.96 -12.92
N PHE A 112 -9.69 -2.72 -12.50
CA PHE A 112 -9.16 -1.54 -13.18
C PHE A 112 -7.63 -1.55 -13.26
N TYR A 113 -6.96 -1.89 -12.15
CA TYR A 113 -5.50 -2.00 -12.10
C TYR A 113 -5.00 -3.10 -13.06
N LEU A 114 -5.62 -4.28 -13.03
CA LEU A 114 -5.21 -5.39 -13.89
C LEU A 114 -5.44 -5.07 -15.38
N SER A 115 -6.59 -4.51 -15.71
CA SER A 115 -6.90 -4.09 -17.08
C SER A 115 -5.89 -3.06 -17.60
N GLY A 116 -5.58 -2.05 -16.79
CA GLY A 116 -4.58 -1.04 -17.13
C GLY A 116 -3.17 -1.63 -17.27
N LYS A 117 -2.80 -2.57 -16.39
CA LYS A 117 -1.52 -3.27 -16.44
C LYS A 117 -1.38 -4.10 -17.72
N TYR A 118 -2.35 -4.94 -18.01
CA TYR A 118 -2.30 -5.79 -19.22
C TYR A 118 -2.37 -4.97 -20.50
N TRP A 119 -3.17 -3.90 -20.51
CA TRP A 119 -3.19 -2.96 -21.63
C TRP A 119 -1.85 -2.30 -21.86
N ALA A 120 -1.18 -1.84 -20.79
CA ALA A 120 0.13 -1.23 -20.89
C ALA A 120 1.19 -2.20 -21.41
N ILE A 121 1.15 -3.46 -20.99
CA ILE A 121 2.04 -4.52 -21.48
C ILE A 121 1.76 -4.79 -22.95
N PHE A 122 0.49 -4.96 -23.34
CA PHE A 122 0.08 -5.24 -24.72
C PHE A 122 0.48 -4.13 -25.69
N THR A 123 0.33 -2.86 -25.26
CA THR A 123 0.68 -1.68 -26.08
C THR A 123 2.14 -1.24 -25.92
N ASN A 124 2.93 -1.97 -25.13
CA ASN A 124 4.32 -1.61 -24.79
C ASN A 124 4.46 -0.17 -24.28
N ASN A 125 3.48 0.26 -23.48
CA ASN A 125 3.45 1.62 -22.92
C ASN A 125 4.40 1.76 -21.72
N SER A 126 5.66 2.04 -21.99
CA SER A 126 6.72 2.16 -20.98
C SER A 126 6.40 3.18 -19.88
N ARG A 127 5.69 4.27 -20.22
CA ARG A 127 5.29 5.30 -19.22
C ARG A 127 4.37 4.72 -18.16
N VAL A 128 3.39 3.91 -18.55
CA VAL A 128 2.46 3.28 -17.60
C VAL A 128 3.16 2.13 -16.86
N ILE A 129 3.94 1.31 -17.56
CA ILE A 129 4.71 0.20 -16.96
C ILE A 129 5.60 0.73 -15.82
N ASN A 130 6.36 1.80 -16.04
CA ASN A 130 7.24 2.40 -15.03
C ASN A 130 6.50 3.00 -13.82
N ARG A 131 5.19 3.22 -13.94
CA ARG A 131 4.37 3.67 -12.79
C ARG A 131 3.90 2.52 -11.92
N ILE A 132 3.73 1.32 -12.48
CA ILE A 132 3.11 0.16 -11.82
C ILE A 132 4.08 -0.97 -11.50
N SER A 133 5.32 -0.86 -11.94
CA SER A 133 6.39 -1.83 -11.70
C SER A 133 7.72 -1.12 -11.41
N THR A 134 8.72 -1.90 -11.01
CA THR A 134 10.09 -1.40 -10.88
C THR A 134 10.71 -1.14 -12.26
N PRO A 135 11.64 -0.15 -12.40
CA PRO A 135 12.29 0.17 -13.67
C PRO A 135 13.06 -0.99 -14.33
N ASP A 136 13.38 -2.04 -13.56
CA ASP A 136 14.19 -3.18 -13.99
C ASP A 136 13.35 -4.43 -14.31
N SER A 137 12.09 -4.27 -14.65
CA SER A 137 11.19 -5.40 -14.96
C SER A 137 10.84 -5.46 -16.45
#